data_2ad6f1ba17c7e5714cf5d92f7269392a
#
_entry.id   2ad6f1ba17c7e5714cf5d92f7269392a
#
_cell.length_a   1.000
_cell.length_b   1.000
_cell.length_c   1.000
_cell.angle_alpha   90.00
_cell.angle_beta   90.00
_cell.angle_gamma   90.00
#
_symmetry.space_group_name_H-M   'P 1'
#
loop_
_entity.id
_entity.type
_entity.pdbx_description
1 polymer ?
#
loop_
_entity_poly.entity_id
_entity_poly.type
_entity_poly.pdbx_seq_one_letter_code
_entity_poly.pdbx_strand_id
1 'polypeptide(L)'
;MRQRSSGSVKVFYPPWTREALLVRLREGVAALREVLPLVRVVLFGSYARGRQTVASDIDLLVVYAGAVRSDAYALIRHTLDLRRLEPHVYTTEEYARISETLERMVQDGITMYRAGSKEHTPCQSVSTNPG
;
A
#
# COMPACT_ATOMS: atom_id res chain seq x y z
N MET A 1 -23.43 -18.47 23.44
CA MET A 1 -23.01 -18.56 22.95
C MET A 1 -22.69 -18.42 22.60
N ARG A 2 -22.62 -18.24 22.61
CA ARG A 2 -22.17 -18.14 21.98
C ARG A 2 -21.51 -18.13 21.74
N GLN A 3 -21.28 -17.92 21.72
CA GLN A 3 -20.57 -17.93 21.31
C GLN A 3 -19.99 -17.75 21.27
N ARG A 4 -19.95 -17.66 21.55
CA ARG A 4 -19.25 -17.56 21.28
C ARG A 4 -18.48 -17.63 21.36
N SER A 5 -18.58 -17.62 21.66
CA SER A 5 -17.78 -17.81 21.44
C SER A 5 -17.07 -17.91 21.38
N SER A 6 -17.16 -17.90 21.67
CA SER A 6 -16.48 -18.07 21.34
C SER A 6 -15.71 -18.11 21.15
N GLY A 7 -15.69 -18.01 21.44
CA GLY A 7 -15.06 -18.04 21.03
C GLY A 7 -14.23 -18.16 20.92
N SER A 8 -14.34 -18.07 21.14
CA SER A 8 -13.71 -18.51 20.97
C SER A 8 -12.98 -19.05 20.38
N VAL A 9 -13.77 -19.18 20.63
CA VAL A 9 -12.95 -19.88 19.94
C VAL A 9 -11.87 -19.26 19.38
N LYS A 10 -11.23 -19.58 19.41
CA LYS A 10 -10.30 -18.97 18.91
C LYS A 10 -10.08 -19.17 17.54
N VAL A 11 -10.50 -18.38 16.81
CA VAL A 11 -10.24 -18.49 15.43
C VAL A 11 -8.86 -17.96 15.18
N PHE A 12 -8.11 -18.77 14.51
CA PHE A 12 -6.74 -18.46 14.32
C PHE A 12 -6.52 -18.29 12.84
N TYR A 13 -6.43 -17.06 12.40
CA TYR A 13 -6.21 -16.76 10.99
C TYR A 13 -4.73 -16.71 10.72
N PRO A 14 -4.23 -17.48 9.75
CA PRO A 14 -2.84 -17.33 9.35
C PRO A 14 -2.65 -15.96 8.72
N PRO A 15 -1.43 -15.44 8.69
CA PRO A 15 -1.18 -14.20 8.00
C PRO A 15 -1.45 -14.40 6.51
N TRP A 16 -1.68 -13.30 5.81
CA TRP A 16 -1.72 -13.33 4.36
C TRP A 16 -0.44 -13.97 3.84
N THR A 17 -0.53 -14.76 2.79
CA THR A 17 0.67 -15.05 2.03
C THR A 17 1.04 -13.76 1.30
N ARG A 18 2.33 -13.62 0.98
CA ARG A 18 2.76 -12.43 0.27
C ARG A 18 2.01 -12.30 -1.06
N GLU A 19 1.89 -13.42 -1.78
CA GLU A 19 1.22 -13.42 -3.08
C GLU A 19 -0.23 -12.99 -2.99
N ALA A 20 -0.97 -13.52 -2.03
CA ALA A 20 -2.37 -13.17 -1.86
C ALA A 20 -2.52 -11.71 -1.47
N LEU A 21 -1.63 -11.24 -0.60
CA LEU A 21 -1.67 -9.84 -0.19
C LEU A 21 -1.37 -8.91 -1.36
N LEU A 22 -0.41 -9.28 -2.21
CA LEU A 22 -0.08 -8.46 -3.37
C LEU A 22 -1.26 -8.34 -4.32
N VAL A 23 -1.99 -9.44 -4.54
CA VAL A 23 -3.18 -9.40 -5.37
C VAL A 23 -4.22 -8.47 -4.76
N ARG A 24 -4.47 -8.62 -3.47
CA ARG A 24 -5.46 -7.80 -2.78
C ARG A 24 -5.08 -6.32 -2.81
N LEU A 25 -3.79 -6.03 -2.62
CA LEU A 25 -3.33 -4.65 -2.66
C LEU A 25 -3.46 -4.04 -4.05
N ARG A 26 -3.17 -4.81 -5.09
CA ARG A 26 -3.34 -4.29 -6.45
C ARG A 26 -4.78 -3.90 -6.71
N GLU A 27 -5.72 -4.72 -6.27
CA GLU A 27 -7.14 -4.42 -6.41
C GLU A 27 -7.51 -3.17 -5.63
N GLY A 28 -7.02 -3.09 -4.40
CA GLY A 28 -7.30 -1.93 -3.54
C GLY A 28 -6.70 -0.65 -4.09
N VAL A 29 -5.49 -0.72 -4.63
CA VAL A 29 -4.84 0.45 -5.20
C VAL A 29 -5.60 0.93 -6.43
N ALA A 30 -6.11 0.00 -7.25
CA ALA A 30 -6.91 0.39 -8.41
C ALA A 30 -8.15 1.17 -7.98
N ALA A 31 -8.81 0.72 -6.92
CA ALA A 31 -9.97 1.42 -6.38
C ALA A 31 -9.56 2.77 -5.77
N LEU A 32 -8.44 2.79 -5.08
CA LEU A 32 -7.98 4.02 -4.41
C LEU A 32 -7.63 5.11 -5.42
N ARG A 33 -7.13 4.73 -6.58
CA ARG A 33 -6.81 5.70 -7.63
C ARG A 33 -8.02 6.47 -8.10
N GLU A 34 -9.21 5.91 -7.93
CA GLU A 34 -10.44 6.58 -8.33
C GLU A 34 -10.80 7.73 -7.41
N VAL A 35 -10.30 7.73 -6.18
CA VAL A 35 -10.71 8.69 -5.16
C VAL A 35 -9.55 9.52 -4.63
N LEU A 36 -8.32 9.19 -4.99
CA LEU A 36 -7.14 9.88 -4.48
C LEU A 36 -6.09 9.92 -5.59
N PRO A 37 -5.48 11.10 -5.84
CA PRO A 37 -4.49 11.21 -6.92
C PRO A 37 -3.15 10.59 -6.51
N LEU A 38 -3.07 9.28 -6.57
CA LEU A 38 -1.89 8.55 -6.12
C LEU A 38 -0.67 8.83 -6.98
N VAL A 39 0.49 8.92 -6.33
CA VAL A 39 1.76 9.06 -7.00
C VAL A 39 2.61 7.82 -6.79
N ARG A 40 2.56 7.26 -5.58
CA ARG A 40 3.39 6.11 -5.27
C ARG A 40 2.77 5.31 -4.13
N VAL A 41 2.82 3.98 -4.25
CA VAL A 41 2.40 3.08 -3.18
C VAL A 41 3.43 1.97 -3.08
N VAL A 42 3.99 1.76 -1.89
CA VAL A 42 5.02 0.75 -1.66
C VAL A 42 4.67 -0.07 -0.42
N LEU A 43 4.66 -1.38 -0.58
CA LEU A 43 4.55 -2.30 0.55
C LEU A 43 5.94 -2.50 1.13
N PHE A 44 6.10 -2.29 2.43
CA PHE A 44 7.40 -2.49 3.06
C PHE A 44 7.21 -3.21 4.40
N GLY A 45 8.30 -3.39 5.13
CA GLY A 45 8.24 -4.07 6.41
C GLY A 45 8.22 -5.57 6.29
N SER A 46 7.62 -6.26 7.27
CA SER A 46 7.67 -7.71 7.38
C SER A 46 7.17 -8.43 6.14
N TYR A 47 6.05 -7.95 5.59
CA TYR A 47 5.47 -8.61 4.43
C TYR A 47 6.37 -8.51 3.21
N ALA A 48 7.00 -7.36 3.01
CA ALA A 48 7.90 -7.19 1.87
C ALA A 48 9.12 -8.09 1.99
N ARG A 49 9.58 -8.33 3.23
CA ARG A 49 10.76 -9.15 3.46
C ARG A 49 10.46 -10.64 3.59
N GLY A 50 9.17 -11.02 3.55
CA GLY A 50 8.79 -12.41 3.70
C GLY A 50 8.90 -12.93 5.11
N ARG A 51 8.83 -12.03 6.11
CA ARG A 51 8.96 -12.40 7.53
C ARG A 51 7.68 -12.20 8.30
N GLN A 52 6.56 -12.18 7.63
CA GLN A 52 5.28 -11.91 8.27
C GLN A 52 4.85 -13.02 9.19
N THR A 53 4.17 -12.63 10.27
CA THR A 53 3.53 -13.55 11.20
C THR A 53 2.06 -13.12 11.34
N VAL A 54 1.30 -13.84 12.16
CA VAL A 54 -0.10 -13.48 12.39
C VAL A 54 -0.23 -12.10 13.04
N ALA A 55 0.83 -11.63 13.69
CA ALA A 55 0.81 -10.34 14.39
C ALA A 55 1.40 -9.20 13.55
N SER A 56 1.85 -9.49 12.32
CA SER A 56 2.50 -8.46 11.51
C SER A 56 1.52 -7.42 11.01
N ASP A 57 1.94 -6.16 11.07
CA ASP A 57 1.22 -5.08 10.41
C ASP A 57 1.54 -5.08 8.92
N ILE A 58 0.64 -4.52 8.14
CA ILE A 58 0.84 -4.33 6.72
C ILE A 58 1.28 -2.88 6.54
N ASP A 59 2.58 -2.68 6.35
CA ASP A 59 3.15 -1.34 6.24
C ASP A 59 3.12 -0.87 4.80
N LEU A 60 2.43 0.22 4.56
CA LEU A 60 2.23 0.72 3.22
C LEU A 60 2.56 2.21 3.15
N LEU A 61 3.50 2.57 2.30
CA LEU A 61 3.77 3.97 2.02
C LEU A 61 2.83 4.44 0.92
N VAL A 62 2.12 5.54 1.15
CA VAL A 62 1.21 6.10 0.17
C VAL A 62 1.55 7.57 -0.03
N VAL A 63 1.88 7.94 -1.27
CA VAL A 63 2.17 9.32 -1.62
C VAL A 63 1.12 9.76 -2.64
N TYR A 64 0.51 10.91 -2.40
CA TYR A 64 -0.51 11.44 -3.30
C TYR A 64 -0.21 12.89 -3.64
N ALA A 65 -0.73 13.36 -4.77
CA ALA A 65 -0.48 14.71 -5.25
C ALA A 65 -1.51 15.70 -4.71
N GLY A 66 -1.14 16.97 -4.67
CA GLY A 66 -2.06 18.03 -4.32
C GLY A 66 -1.94 18.47 -2.89
N ALA A 67 -2.91 19.23 -2.44
CA ALA A 67 -2.91 19.75 -1.09
C ALA A 67 -3.17 18.64 -0.08
N VAL A 68 -2.72 18.84 1.14
CA VAL A 68 -2.95 17.89 2.22
C VAL A 68 -4.46 17.71 2.42
N ARG A 69 -4.89 16.46 2.48
CA ARG A 69 -6.29 16.12 2.75
C ARG A 69 -6.40 15.48 4.12
N SER A 70 -7.21 16.08 4.96
CA SER A 70 -7.39 15.56 6.33
C SER A 70 -8.03 14.18 6.34
N ASP A 71 -8.75 13.81 5.27
CA ASP A 71 -9.42 12.52 5.17
C ASP A 71 -8.59 11.44 4.48
N ALA A 72 -7.36 11.76 4.04
CA ALA A 72 -6.59 10.82 3.23
C ALA A 72 -6.33 9.50 3.95
N TYR A 73 -5.92 9.58 5.21
CA TYR A 73 -5.61 8.38 5.98
C TYR A 73 -6.85 7.48 6.11
N ALA A 74 -7.97 8.07 6.49
CA ALA A 74 -9.21 7.31 6.66
C ALA A 74 -9.69 6.73 5.34
N LEU A 75 -9.54 7.51 4.27
CA LEU A 75 -9.95 7.08 2.95
C LEU A 75 -9.15 5.85 2.49
N ILE A 76 -7.84 5.88 2.74
CA ILE A 76 -6.98 4.76 2.40
C ILE A 76 -7.37 3.52 3.19
N ARG A 77 -7.54 3.66 4.50
CA ARG A 77 -7.91 2.53 5.34
C ARG A 77 -9.25 1.95 4.93
N HIS A 78 -10.21 2.82 4.63
CA HIS A 78 -11.55 2.37 4.25
C HIS A 78 -11.52 1.67 2.88
N THR A 79 -10.81 2.25 1.92
CA THR A 79 -10.81 1.72 0.55
C THR A 79 -10.09 0.39 0.49
N LEU A 80 -8.95 0.27 1.17
CA LEU A 80 -8.18 -0.97 1.16
C LEU A 80 -8.79 -2.03 2.07
N ASP A 81 -9.40 -1.61 3.16
CA ASP A 81 -10.17 -2.49 4.06
C ASP A 81 -9.38 -3.74 4.45
N LEU A 82 -8.21 -3.52 5.01
CA LEU A 82 -7.36 -4.61 5.47
C LEU A 82 -7.10 -4.47 6.95
N ARG A 83 -7.25 -5.57 7.68
CA ARG A 83 -6.90 -5.57 9.10
C ARG A 83 -5.40 -5.37 9.22
N ARG A 84 -5.00 -4.65 10.25
CA ARG A 84 -3.60 -4.37 10.57
C ARG A 84 -2.88 -3.58 9.49
N LEU A 85 -3.63 -2.86 8.67
CA LEU A 85 -3.05 -1.97 7.70
C LEU A 85 -2.53 -0.73 8.42
N GLU A 86 -1.26 -0.40 8.15
CA GLU A 86 -0.61 0.79 8.70
C GLU A 86 -0.15 1.67 7.55
N PRO A 87 -1.00 2.58 7.08
CA PRO A 87 -0.57 3.46 6.00
C PRO A 87 0.28 4.61 6.52
N HIS A 88 1.35 4.87 5.81
CA HIS A 88 2.23 6.01 6.06
C HIS A 88 1.99 6.96 4.90
N VAL A 89 1.26 8.05 5.16
CA VAL A 89 0.62 8.85 4.13
C VAL A 89 1.27 10.22 4.01
N TYR A 90 1.66 10.59 2.80
CA TYR A 90 2.33 11.87 2.54
C TYR A 90 1.85 12.45 1.23
N THR A 91 1.82 13.79 1.16
CA THR A 91 1.68 14.45 -0.14
C THR A 91 3.04 14.42 -0.84
N THR A 92 3.05 14.73 -2.13
CA THR A 92 4.32 14.81 -2.86
C THR A 92 5.23 15.87 -2.25
N GLU A 93 4.66 16.95 -1.76
CA GLU A 93 5.44 18.01 -1.13
C GLU A 93 6.07 17.53 0.18
N GLU A 94 5.27 16.88 1.01
CA GLU A 94 5.78 16.32 2.25
C GLU A 94 6.85 15.26 1.98
N TYR A 95 6.60 14.41 1.00
CA TYR A 95 7.56 13.38 0.62
C TYR A 95 8.88 13.99 0.20
N ALA A 96 8.85 15.09 -0.58
CA ALA A 96 10.07 15.71 -1.07
C ALA A 96 10.96 16.20 0.07
N ARG A 97 10.35 16.66 1.17
CA ARG A 97 11.11 17.15 2.31
C ARG A 97 11.87 16.07 3.05
N ILE A 98 11.34 14.85 3.06
CA ILE A 98 11.93 13.76 3.85
C ILE A 98 12.19 12.54 2.98
N SER A 99 12.42 12.75 1.68
CA SER A 99 12.54 11.65 0.74
C SER A 99 13.67 10.69 1.09
N GLU A 100 14.80 11.23 1.57
CA GLU A 100 15.91 10.37 1.93
C GLU A 100 15.54 9.38 3.04
N THR A 101 14.85 9.88 4.06
CA THR A 101 14.38 9.03 5.14
C THR A 101 13.38 7.98 4.65
N LEU A 102 12.44 8.42 3.81
CA LEU A 102 11.42 7.53 3.30
C LEU A 102 12.00 6.48 2.35
N GLU A 103 12.96 6.85 1.52
CA GLU A 103 13.60 5.88 0.64
C GLU A 103 14.33 4.81 1.43
N ARG A 104 14.99 5.18 2.52
CA ARG A 104 15.61 4.18 3.38
C ARG A 104 14.57 3.26 4.02
N MET A 105 13.44 3.82 4.42
CA MET A 105 12.38 3.06 5.06
C MET A 105 11.82 2.00 4.13
N VAL A 106 11.69 2.30 2.83
CA VAL A 106 11.08 1.39 1.88
C VAL A 106 12.10 0.68 0.99
N GLN A 107 13.35 0.71 1.37
CA GLN A 107 14.46 0.21 0.57
C GLN A 107 14.26 -1.22 0.07
N ASP A 108 13.68 -2.10 0.91
CA ASP A 108 13.42 -3.48 0.52
C ASP A 108 11.95 -3.69 0.17
N GLY A 109 11.26 -2.61 -0.14
CA GLY A 109 9.82 -2.66 -0.38
C GLY A 109 9.46 -3.13 -1.78
N ILE A 110 8.18 -3.41 -1.93
CA ILE A 110 7.62 -3.82 -3.21
C ILE A 110 6.73 -2.70 -3.70
N THR A 111 7.07 -2.14 -4.87
CA THR A 111 6.28 -1.05 -5.44
C THR A 111 4.95 -1.59 -5.95
N MET A 112 3.86 -1.08 -5.40
CA MET A 112 2.52 -1.47 -5.82
C MET A 112 1.97 -0.51 -6.86
N TYR A 113 2.45 0.73 -6.87
CA TYR A 113 2.01 1.72 -7.85
C TYR A 113 3.03 2.84 -7.93
N ARG A 114 3.24 3.34 -9.14
CA ARG A 114 4.07 4.51 -9.35
C ARG A 114 3.50 5.28 -10.55
N ALA A 115 3.08 6.51 -10.31
CA ALA A 115 2.53 7.35 -11.37
C ALA A 115 3.62 7.62 -12.40
N GLY A 116 3.21 7.61 -13.65
CA GLY A 116 4.14 7.87 -14.73
C GLY A 116 4.92 6.67 -15.21
N SER A 117 4.84 5.53 -14.52
CA SER A 117 5.48 4.34 -15.05
C SER A 117 4.61 3.78 -16.17
N LYS A 118 5.32 3.13 -17.13
CA LYS A 118 4.60 2.60 -18.21
C LYS A 118 4.07 1.32 -17.85
N GLU A 119 3.07 1.24 -17.51
CA GLU A 119 2.58 -0.02 -17.27
C GLU A 119 1.74 -0.39 -18.45
N HIS A 120 2.24 0.19 -18.64
CA HIS A 120 1.63 0.26 -19.46
C HIS A 120 2.03 0.33 -20.41
N THR A 121 2.39 0.72 -20.56
CA THR A 121 2.63 0.78 -21.31
C THR A 121 3.17 0.76 -21.95
N PRO A 122 3.39 0.63 -22.52
CA PRO A 122 3.87 0.72 -23.07
C PRO A 122 4.14 1.17 -23.83
N CYS A 123 4.18 1.67 -24.07
CA CYS A 123 4.36 2.16 -24.76
C CYS A 123 4.85 2.68 -24.96
N GLN A 124 5.03 2.79 -24.84
CA GLN A 124 5.42 3.25 -25.09
C GLN A 124 6.09 3.41 -25.29
N SER A 125 6.33 3.53 -25.52
CA SER A 125 6.89 3.79 -25.88
C SER A 125 7.41 3.97 -26.05
N VAL A 126 7.66 4.19 -26.19
CA VAL A 126 8.06 4.44 -26.56
C VAL A 126 8.47 4.77 -26.62
N SER A 127 8.59 5.05 -26.69
CA SER A 127 8.84 5.46 -26.92
C SER A 127 9.17 5.90 -26.89
N THR A 128 9.35 6.20 -26.90
CA THR A 128 9.51 6.60 -27.02
C THR A 128 9.79 6.93 -26.86
N ASN A 129 10.04 7.24 -26.90
CA ASN A 129 10.16 7.47 -26.95
C ASN A 129 10.42 7.61 -26.92
N PRO A 130 10.80 7.91 -27.01
CA PRO A 130 10.98 8.03 -27.09
C PRO A 130 11.13 7.91 -26.97
N GLY A 131 11.15 8.16 -26.90
CA GLY A 131 10.86 7.99 -26.89
C GLY A 131 10.92 7.85 -26.76
#